data_d6ca263190d523965f51e5d4a39b75a7
#
_entry.id   d6ca263190d523965f51e5d4a39b75a7
#
_cell.length_a   1.000
_cell.length_b   1.000
_cell.length_c   1.000
_cell.angle_alpha   90.00
_cell.angle_beta   90.00
_cell.angle_gamma   90.00
#
_symmetry.space_group_name_H-M   'P 1'
#
loop_
_entity.id
_entity.type
_entity.pdbx_description
1 polymer ?
#
loop_
_entity_poly.entity_id
_entity_poly.type
_entity_poly.pdbx_seq_one_letter_code
_entity_poly.pdbx_strand_id
1 'polypeptide(L)'
;MSNALYLMLDIKKRLTNIKTCDTLSSTNQYMEVSIMKKVKIGSIIVKILEVFHWVGTVLMAAATVCSMAAPQWVGYFVGFDAKECCGANLTVYGFEVTAPVTNGNADMTTFFLFGIGATVILGLMAMVFRNLSLIFKRSENNTPFQKDNVRMMKEIGIFSIAVPVVGFVMSVIARIVIGAEAAEISINQSGIFMGIIVLCLTQFFAYGTELEKDVDGLL
;
A
#
# COMPACT_ATOMS: atom_id res chain seq x y z
N MET A 1 -45.00 6.48 56.45
CA MET A 1 -45.13 6.01 55.03
C MET A 1 -44.11 6.61 54.05
N SER A 2 -43.52 7.77 54.35
CA SER A 2 -42.58 8.48 53.43
C SER A 2 -41.22 7.78 53.24
N ASN A 3 -40.60 7.24 54.28
CA ASN A 3 -39.24 6.68 54.20
C ASN A 3 -39.10 5.39 53.35
N ALA A 4 -40.16 4.54 53.32
CA ALA A 4 -40.12 3.31 52.53
C ALA A 4 -40.19 3.59 51.01
N LEU A 5 -40.90 4.63 50.63
CA LEU A 5 -41.01 5.04 49.20
C LEU A 5 -39.71 5.65 48.69
N TYR A 6 -39.00 6.44 49.50
CA TYR A 6 -37.68 6.98 49.20
C TYR A 6 -36.63 5.89 49.04
N LEU A 7 -36.67 4.88 49.92
CA LEU A 7 -35.73 3.72 49.84
C LEU A 7 -35.97 2.89 48.57
N MET A 8 -37.22 2.65 48.20
CA MET A 8 -37.55 1.95 46.94
C MET A 8 -37.11 2.71 45.68
N LEU A 9 -37.26 4.04 45.69
CA LEU A 9 -36.83 4.88 44.56
C LEU A 9 -35.29 4.89 44.43
N ASP A 10 -34.55 4.93 45.54
CA ASP A 10 -33.09 4.89 45.50
C ASP A 10 -32.56 3.52 45.05
N ILE A 11 -33.14 2.43 45.54
CA ILE A 11 -32.82 1.06 45.07
C ILE A 11 -33.10 0.91 43.57
N LYS A 12 -34.25 1.40 43.07
CA LYS A 12 -34.60 1.35 41.65
C LYS A 12 -33.61 2.15 40.80
N LYS A 13 -33.18 3.32 41.25
CA LYS A 13 -32.18 4.17 40.57
C LYS A 13 -30.81 3.51 40.53
N ARG A 14 -30.38 2.87 41.63
CA ARG A 14 -29.11 2.12 41.68
C ARG A 14 -29.13 0.89 40.76
N LEU A 15 -30.23 0.13 40.75
CA LEU A 15 -30.40 -1.01 39.84
C LEU A 15 -30.41 -0.62 38.36
N THR A 16 -31.00 0.53 38.03
CA THR A 16 -30.99 1.07 36.67
C THR A 16 -29.58 1.48 36.25
N ASN A 17 -28.82 2.13 37.13
CA ASN A 17 -27.42 2.53 36.87
C ASN A 17 -26.51 1.29 36.71
N ILE A 18 -26.69 0.22 37.49
CA ILE A 18 -25.92 -1.01 37.35
C ILE A 18 -26.20 -1.67 36.02
N LYS A 19 -27.47 -1.82 35.62
CA LYS A 19 -27.84 -2.37 34.30
C LYS A 19 -27.30 -1.57 33.13
N THR A 20 -27.26 -0.22 33.24
CA THR A 20 -26.70 0.64 32.20
C THR A 20 -25.18 0.51 32.14
N CYS A 21 -24.50 0.33 33.27
CA CYS A 21 -23.06 0.12 33.33
C CYS A 21 -22.67 -1.24 32.73
N ASP A 22 -23.45 -2.32 33.02
CA ASP A 22 -23.21 -3.65 32.48
C ASP A 22 -23.45 -3.71 30.95
N THR A 23 -24.47 -3.01 30.45
CA THR A 23 -24.74 -2.92 29.01
C THR A 23 -23.68 -2.10 28.28
N LEU A 24 -23.18 -1.00 28.86
CA LEU A 24 -22.09 -0.23 28.29
C LEU A 24 -20.78 -1.02 28.26
N SER A 25 -20.47 -1.76 29.33
CA SER A 25 -19.27 -2.62 29.41
C SER A 25 -19.32 -3.73 28.36
N SER A 26 -20.45 -4.42 28.21
CA SER A 26 -20.60 -5.46 27.20
C SER A 26 -20.54 -4.90 25.78
N THR A 27 -21.14 -3.74 25.52
CA THR A 27 -21.08 -3.09 24.18
C THR A 27 -19.66 -2.69 23.82
N ASN A 28 -18.90 -2.13 24.77
CA ASN A 28 -17.49 -1.79 24.55
C ASN A 28 -16.65 -3.04 24.26
N GLN A 29 -16.85 -4.11 24.99
CA GLN A 29 -16.13 -5.37 24.76
C GLN A 29 -16.44 -5.98 23.38
N TYR A 30 -17.71 -5.96 22.93
CA TYR A 30 -18.06 -6.39 21.57
C TYR A 30 -17.45 -5.50 20.49
N MET A 31 -17.36 -4.21 20.74
CA MET A 31 -16.75 -3.24 19.81
C MET A 31 -15.24 -3.49 19.69
N GLU A 32 -14.52 -3.67 20.78
CA GLU A 32 -13.09 -3.99 20.79
C GLU A 32 -12.78 -5.29 20.05
N VAL A 33 -13.55 -6.36 20.32
CA VAL A 33 -13.39 -7.65 19.63
C VAL A 33 -13.65 -7.51 18.12
N SER A 34 -14.64 -6.71 17.73
CA SER A 34 -14.93 -6.45 16.31
C SER A 34 -13.81 -5.68 15.62
N ILE A 35 -13.26 -4.66 16.28
CA ILE A 35 -12.13 -3.86 15.76
C ILE A 35 -10.88 -4.73 15.61
N MET A 36 -10.52 -5.51 16.63
CA MET A 36 -9.37 -6.41 16.56
C MET A 36 -9.48 -7.44 15.43
N LYS A 37 -10.67 -8.00 15.17
CA LYS A 37 -10.88 -8.90 14.04
C LYS A 37 -10.65 -8.19 12.69
N LYS A 38 -11.14 -6.95 12.53
CA LYS A 38 -10.95 -6.16 11.30
C LYS A 38 -9.48 -5.83 11.08
N VAL A 39 -8.75 -5.46 12.12
CA VAL A 39 -7.30 -5.18 12.06
C VAL A 39 -6.53 -6.42 11.64
N LYS A 40 -6.84 -7.60 12.20
CA LYS A 40 -6.21 -8.87 11.80
C LYS A 40 -6.45 -9.23 10.33
N ILE A 41 -7.68 -9.06 9.84
CA ILE A 41 -8.01 -9.32 8.43
C ILE A 41 -7.21 -8.36 7.54
N GLY A 42 -7.15 -7.08 7.87
CA GLY A 42 -6.35 -6.08 7.15
C GLY A 42 -4.86 -6.44 7.12
N SER A 43 -4.30 -6.86 8.25
CA SER A 43 -2.91 -7.32 8.38
C SER A 43 -2.59 -8.49 7.44
N ILE A 44 -3.49 -9.48 7.37
CA ILE A 44 -3.32 -10.64 6.48
C ILE A 44 -3.33 -10.23 4.99
N ILE A 45 -4.31 -9.40 4.59
CA ILE A 45 -4.44 -8.94 3.21
C ILE A 45 -3.19 -8.18 2.79
N VAL A 46 -2.74 -7.22 3.61
CA VAL A 46 -1.55 -6.41 3.32
C VAL A 46 -0.29 -7.30 3.25
N LYS A 47 -0.20 -8.32 4.12
CA LYS A 47 0.92 -9.26 4.08
C LYS A 47 0.95 -10.10 2.81
N ILE A 48 -0.20 -10.53 2.32
CA ILE A 48 -0.30 -11.23 1.03
C ILE A 48 0.16 -10.32 -0.11
N LEU A 49 -0.28 -9.05 -0.13
CA LEU A 49 0.13 -8.08 -1.13
C LEU A 49 1.64 -7.79 -1.07
N GLU A 50 2.21 -7.67 0.14
CA GLU A 50 3.66 -7.51 0.32
C GLU A 50 4.43 -8.66 -0.33
N VAL A 51 4.06 -9.91 -0.01
CA VAL A 51 4.72 -11.11 -0.56
C VAL A 51 4.57 -11.17 -2.08
N PHE A 52 3.37 -10.87 -2.59
CA PHE A 52 3.10 -10.85 -4.03
C PHE A 52 3.99 -9.86 -4.77
N HIS A 53 4.18 -8.64 -4.24
CA HIS A 53 5.05 -7.64 -4.85
C HIS A 53 6.53 -8.01 -4.76
N TRP A 54 6.99 -8.61 -3.66
CA TRP A 54 8.36 -9.10 -3.56
C TRP A 54 8.64 -10.23 -4.57
N VAL A 55 7.72 -11.19 -4.70
CA VAL A 55 7.83 -12.26 -5.70
C VAL A 55 7.83 -11.66 -7.11
N GLY A 56 6.92 -10.71 -7.39
CA GLY A 56 6.87 -10.00 -8.67
C GLY A 56 8.17 -9.25 -8.98
N THR A 57 8.75 -8.56 -7.98
CA THR A 57 10.04 -7.86 -8.13
C THR A 57 11.17 -8.82 -8.51
N VAL A 58 11.29 -9.96 -7.82
CA VAL A 58 12.33 -10.96 -8.09
C VAL A 58 12.14 -11.60 -9.46
N LEU A 59 10.91 -11.98 -9.82
CA LEU A 59 10.61 -12.55 -11.13
C LEU A 59 10.88 -11.57 -12.27
N MET A 60 10.50 -10.29 -12.08
CA MET A 60 10.75 -9.26 -13.08
C MET A 60 12.24 -8.96 -13.23
N ALA A 61 13.00 -8.89 -12.15
CA ALA A 61 14.45 -8.75 -12.19
C ALA A 61 15.12 -9.93 -12.91
N ALA A 62 14.69 -11.16 -12.62
CA ALA A 62 15.19 -12.36 -13.29
C ALA A 62 14.85 -12.33 -14.78
N ALA A 63 13.62 -12.00 -15.17
CA ALA A 63 13.21 -11.88 -16.57
C ALA A 63 14.02 -10.80 -17.31
N THR A 64 14.30 -9.67 -16.65
CA THR A 64 15.12 -8.59 -17.21
C THR A 64 16.56 -9.05 -17.47
N VAL A 65 17.17 -9.79 -16.56
CA VAL A 65 18.52 -10.37 -16.79
C VAL A 65 18.48 -11.44 -17.87
N CYS A 66 17.47 -12.31 -17.84
CA CYS A 66 17.31 -13.36 -18.87
C CYS A 66 17.08 -12.78 -20.28
N SER A 67 16.44 -11.62 -20.40
CA SER A 67 16.22 -10.98 -21.71
C SER A 67 17.52 -10.63 -22.43
N MET A 68 18.59 -10.34 -21.69
CA MET A 68 19.91 -10.10 -22.26
C MET A 68 20.68 -11.39 -22.55
N ALA A 69 20.59 -12.38 -21.65
CA ALA A 69 21.39 -13.59 -21.72
C ALA A 69 20.80 -14.66 -22.69
N ALA A 70 19.46 -14.73 -22.73
CA ALA A 70 18.74 -15.76 -23.48
C ALA A 70 17.37 -15.24 -23.96
N PRO A 71 17.33 -14.33 -24.94
CA PRO A 71 16.10 -13.67 -25.38
C PRO A 71 15.00 -14.63 -25.86
N GLN A 72 15.39 -15.77 -26.42
CA GLN A 72 14.47 -16.81 -26.88
C GLN A 72 13.61 -17.42 -25.77
N TRP A 73 14.13 -17.52 -24.55
CA TRP A 73 13.39 -18.04 -23.42
C TRP A 73 12.33 -17.03 -22.93
N VAL A 74 12.68 -15.76 -22.93
CA VAL A 74 11.75 -14.70 -22.53
C VAL A 74 10.59 -14.61 -23.50
N GLY A 75 10.84 -14.68 -24.82
CA GLY A 75 9.80 -14.71 -25.85
C GLY A 75 8.85 -15.89 -25.69
N TYR A 76 9.35 -17.06 -25.32
CA TYR A 76 8.54 -18.25 -25.07
C TYR A 76 7.64 -18.14 -23.84
N PHE A 77 8.17 -17.62 -22.72
CA PHE A 77 7.42 -17.51 -21.45
C PHE A 77 6.46 -16.33 -21.40
N VAL A 78 6.82 -15.21 -22.02
CA VAL A 78 5.97 -13.99 -21.99
C VAL A 78 4.86 -14.06 -23.03
N GLY A 79 4.94 -15.04 -23.99
CA GLY A 79 3.86 -15.36 -24.92
C GLY A 79 3.31 -14.12 -25.58
N PHE A 80 4.17 -13.34 -26.26
CA PHE A 80 3.70 -12.20 -27.04
C PHE A 80 2.81 -12.71 -28.17
N ASP A 81 1.51 -12.83 -27.92
CA ASP A 81 0.47 -12.86 -28.94
C ASP A 81 0.44 -11.49 -29.65
N ALA A 82 1.57 -11.19 -30.30
CA ALA A 82 1.71 -10.01 -31.10
C ALA A 82 0.87 -10.22 -32.37
N LYS A 83 -0.34 -9.70 -32.34
CA LYS A 83 -1.07 -9.44 -33.58
C LYS A 83 -0.17 -8.55 -34.42
N GLU A 84 0.17 -9.00 -35.61
CA GLU A 84 1.20 -8.49 -36.54
C GLU A 84 1.13 -6.97 -36.86
N CYS A 85 0.15 -6.23 -36.34
CA CYS A 85 -0.09 -4.82 -36.65
C CYS A 85 0.07 -3.81 -35.50
N CYS A 86 0.17 -4.25 -34.24
CA CYS A 86 0.25 -3.33 -33.10
C CYS A 86 1.29 -3.84 -32.13
N GLY A 87 2.28 -3.03 -31.77
CA GLY A 87 3.29 -3.38 -30.80
C GLY A 87 2.71 -3.94 -29.48
N ALA A 88 3.50 -4.66 -28.72
CA ALA A 88 3.10 -5.17 -27.41
C ALA A 88 3.18 -4.05 -26.37
N ASN A 89 2.06 -3.71 -25.74
CA ASN A 89 2.03 -2.72 -24.66
C ASN A 89 2.38 -3.37 -23.32
N LEU A 90 3.45 -2.90 -22.71
CA LEU A 90 3.92 -3.32 -21.41
C LEU A 90 3.57 -2.21 -20.40
N THR A 91 2.78 -2.53 -19.37
CA THR A 91 2.37 -1.53 -18.37
C THR A 91 2.61 -2.01 -16.95
N VAL A 92 3.09 -1.13 -16.09
CA VAL A 92 3.21 -1.33 -14.65
C VAL A 92 3.01 0.00 -13.92
N TYR A 93 1.97 0.09 -13.07
CA TYR A 93 1.66 1.27 -12.25
C TYR A 93 1.69 2.62 -12.99
N GLY A 94 1.24 2.64 -14.26
CA GLY A 94 1.20 3.84 -15.10
C GLY A 94 2.51 4.15 -15.84
N PHE A 95 3.55 3.32 -15.70
CA PHE A 95 4.67 3.28 -16.62
C PHE A 95 4.31 2.37 -17.78
N GLU A 96 4.25 2.92 -18.98
CA GLU A 96 3.83 2.22 -20.20
C GLU A 96 4.89 2.36 -21.29
N VAL A 97 5.22 1.24 -21.90
CA VAL A 97 6.16 1.16 -23.04
C VAL A 97 5.57 0.26 -24.11
N THR A 98 5.56 0.73 -25.34
CA THR A 98 5.16 -0.05 -26.50
C THR A 98 6.40 -0.70 -27.14
N ALA A 99 6.47 -2.03 -27.08
CA ALA A 99 7.55 -2.77 -27.72
C ALA A 99 7.22 -2.95 -29.21
N PRO A 100 8.05 -2.45 -30.14
CA PRO A 100 7.87 -2.75 -31.55
C PRO A 100 8.07 -4.23 -31.79
N VAL A 101 7.20 -4.80 -32.62
CA VAL A 101 7.27 -6.21 -33.02
C VAL A 101 7.79 -6.28 -34.43
N THR A 102 8.94 -6.93 -34.63
CA THR A 102 9.54 -7.16 -35.94
C THR A 102 9.63 -8.66 -36.19
N ASN A 103 9.02 -9.15 -37.25
CA ASN A 103 8.97 -10.58 -37.61
C ASN A 103 8.40 -11.48 -36.48
N GLY A 104 7.36 -11.01 -35.79
CA GLY A 104 6.72 -11.78 -34.69
C GLY A 104 7.50 -11.80 -33.38
N ASN A 105 8.65 -11.12 -33.31
CA ASN A 105 9.44 -11.00 -32.06
C ASN A 105 9.40 -9.58 -31.54
N ALA A 106 9.14 -9.42 -30.23
CA ALA A 106 9.26 -8.12 -29.56
C ALA A 106 10.73 -7.69 -29.45
N ASP A 107 10.98 -6.39 -29.55
CA ASP A 107 12.31 -5.83 -29.34
C ASP A 107 12.78 -6.07 -27.90
N MET A 108 13.85 -6.84 -27.74
CA MET A 108 14.40 -7.20 -26.43
C MET A 108 15.03 -6.01 -25.71
N THR A 109 15.49 -4.99 -26.43
CA THR A 109 16.01 -3.75 -25.83
C THR A 109 14.90 -3.02 -25.08
N THR A 110 13.72 -2.96 -25.70
CA THR A 110 12.51 -2.38 -25.10
C THR A 110 12.09 -3.15 -23.85
N PHE A 111 12.08 -4.49 -23.94
CA PHE A 111 11.74 -5.35 -22.79
C PHE A 111 12.73 -5.17 -21.63
N PHE A 112 14.02 -5.10 -21.93
CA PHE A 112 15.06 -4.85 -20.92
C PHE A 112 14.88 -3.51 -20.22
N LEU A 113 14.64 -2.45 -20.98
CA LEU A 113 14.43 -1.11 -20.42
C LEU A 113 13.15 -1.06 -19.57
N PHE A 114 12.05 -1.64 -20.06
CA PHE A 114 10.83 -1.78 -19.30
C PHE A 114 11.06 -2.58 -18.02
N GLY A 115 11.81 -3.69 -18.10
CA GLY A 115 12.10 -4.57 -16.98
C GLY A 115 12.86 -3.87 -15.85
N ILE A 116 13.80 -2.99 -16.16
CA ILE A 116 14.50 -2.17 -15.15
C ILE A 116 13.48 -1.27 -14.44
N GLY A 117 12.68 -0.51 -15.18
CA GLY A 117 11.66 0.39 -14.62
C GLY A 117 10.63 -0.35 -13.78
N ALA A 118 10.11 -1.46 -14.30
CA ALA A 118 9.14 -2.30 -13.63
C ALA A 118 9.70 -2.91 -12.33
N THR A 119 10.95 -3.36 -12.34
CA THR A 119 11.61 -3.91 -11.13
C THR A 119 11.72 -2.87 -10.03
N VAL A 120 12.12 -1.64 -10.36
CA VAL A 120 12.22 -0.54 -9.38
C VAL A 120 10.84 -0.17 -8.86
N ILE A 121 9.84 -0.03 -9.72
CA ILE A 121 8.46 0.32 -9.35
C ILE A 121 7.85 -0.76 -8.44
N LEU A 122 7.97 -2.05 -8.79
CA LEU A 122 7.48 -3.15 -7.98
C LEU A 122 8.19 -3.21 -6.62
N GLY A 123 9.50 -2.94 -6.57
CA GLY A 123 10.26 -2.85 -5.34
C GLY A 123 9.78 -1.71 -4.43
N LEU A 124 9.51 -0.53 -4.97
CA LEU A 124 8.92 0.59 -4.21
C LEU A 124 7.55 0.23 -3.66
N MET A 125 6.70 -0.41 -4.46
CA MET A 125 5.39 -0.88 -4.00
C MET A 125 5.50 -1.97 -2.93
N ALA A 126 6.46 -2.88 -3.04
CA ALA A 126 6.74 -3.86 -2.00
C ALA A 126 7.12 -3.18 -0.67
N MET A 127 7.91 -2.09 -0.70
CA MET A 127 8.24 -1.29 0.48
C MET A 127 7.03 -0.57 1.08
N VAL A 128 6.12 -0.05 0.25
CA VAL A 128 4.85 0.52 0.71
C VAL A 128 4.04 -0.54 1.48
N PHE A 129 3.83 -1.72 0.91
CA PHE A 129 3.07 -2.79 1.58
C PHE A 129 3.78 -3.35 2.80
N ARG A 130 5.11 -3.41 2.80
CA ARG A 130 5.90 -3.79 3.98
C ARG A 130 5.69 -2.82 5.14
N ASN A 131 5.80 -1.51 4.91
CA ASN A 131 5.59 -0.52 5.94
C ASN A 131 4.15 -0.57 6.46
N LEU A 132 3.18 -0.73 5.57
CA LEU A 132 1.77 -0.88 5.95
C LEU A 132 1.54 -2.15 6.79
N SER A 133 2.13 -3.28 6.40
CA SER A 133 2.08 -4.55 7.14
C SER A 133 2.66 -4.41 8.56
N LEU A 134 3.76 -3.68 8.70
CA LEU A 134 4.38 -3.40 10.00
C LEU A 134 3.51 -2.51 10.89
N ILE A 135 2.85 -1.48 10.33
CA ILE A 135 1.90 -0.63 11.05
C ILE A 135 0.74 -1.46 11.59
N PHE A 136 0.11 -2.30 10.75
CA PHE A 136 -0.98 -3.18 11.19
C PHE A 136 -0.54 -4.12 12.31
N LYS A 137 0.61 -4.78 12.15
CA LYS A 137 1.16 -5.72 13.15
C LYS A 137 1.45 -5.04 14.49
N ARG A 138 1.95 -3.82 14.48
CA ARG A 138 2.23 -3.06 15.71
C ARG A 138 0.94 -2.57 16.38
N SER A 139 -0.04 -2.16 15.58
CA SER A 139 -1.35 -1.70 16.09
C SER A 139 -2.22 -2.82 16.67
N GLU A 140 -1.87 -4.10 16.46
CA GLU A 140 -2.54 -5.23 17.14
C GLU A 140 -2.25 -5.28 18.65
N ASN A 141 -1.07 -4.82 19.08
CA ASN A 141 -0.61 -4.95 20.47
C ASN A 141 -0.46 -3.60 21.20
N ASN A 142 -0.54 -2.49 20.49
CA ASN A 142 -0.28 -1.16 21.03
C ASN A 142 -1.20 -0.13 20.37
N THR A 143 -1.18 1.10 20.91
CA THR A 143 -1.89 2.22 20.31
C THR A 143 -1.35 2.51 18.90
N PRO A 144 -2.20 2.93 17.94
CA PRO A 144 -1.76 3.28 16.59
C PRO A 144 -0.87 4.54 16.55
N PHE A 145 -0.92 5.39 17.60
CA PHE A 145 -0.19 6.66 17.69
C PHE A 145 1.22 6.48 18.26
N GLN A 146 2.07 5.73 17.56
CA GLN A 146 3.47 5.54 17.93
C GLN A 146 4.39 6.29 16.96
N LYS A 147 5.50 6.82 17.46
CA LYS A 147 6.51 7.53 16.63
C LYS A 147 6.99 6.70 15.44
N ASP A 148 7.16 5.40 15.65
CA ASP A 148 7.59 4.50 14.59
C ASP A 148 6.52 4.34 13.50
N ASN A 149 5.23 4.33 13.86
CA ASN A 149 4.14 4.27 12.88
C ASN A 149 4.07 5.55 12.05
N VAL A 150 4.28 6.73 12.69
CA VAL A 150 4.38 8.02 11.99
C VAL A 150 5.51 8.01 10.97
N ARG A 151 6.68 7.48 11.34
CA ARG A 151 7.82 7.34 10.42
C ARG A 151 7.47 6.44 9.23
N MET A 152 6.88 5.26 9.47
CA MET A 152 6.48 4.34 8.40
C MET A 152 5.41 4.94 7.48
N MET A 153 4.44 5.67 8.03
CA MET A 153 3.45 6.40 7.22
C MET A 153 4.10 7.45 6.32
N LYS A 154 5.10 8.18 6.84
CA LYS A 154 5.87 9.13 6.04
C LYS A 154 6.60 8.42 4.88
N GLU A 155 7.23 7.29 5.15
CA GLU A 155 7.90 6.48 4.13
C GLU A 155 6.91 5.98 3.07
N ILE A 156 5.70 5.53 3.46
CA ILE A 156 4.64 5.15 2.51
C ILE A 156 4.28 6.32 1.60
N GLY A 157 4.08 7.52 2.15
CA GLY A 157 3.77 8.70 1.35
C GLY A 157 4.87 9.05 0.34
N ILE A 158 6.13 9.00 0.77
CA ILE A 158 7.29 9.26 -0.08
C ILE A 158 7.39 8.22 -1.21
N PHE A 159 7.29 6.92 -0.88
CA PHE A 159 7.36 5.87 -1.91
C PHE A 159 6.18 5.93 -2.87
N SER A 160 4.99 6.28 -2.41
CA SER A 160 3.82 6.47 -3.28
C SER A 160 4.02 7.59 -4.32
N ILE A 161 4.75 8.66 -3.97
CA ILE A 161 5.14 9.72 -4.91
C ILE A 161 6.30 9.26 -5.80
N ALA A 162 7.24 8.49 -5.24
CA ALA A 162 8.40 8.02 -6.00
C ALA A 162 8.01 7.11 -7.17
N VAL A 163 6.96 6.28 -7.03
CA VAL A 163 6.48 5.38 -8.10
C VAL A 163 6.16 6.14 -9.40
N PRO A 164 5.27 7.15 -9.44
CA PRO A 164 4.98 7.88 -10.68
C PRO A 164 6.18 8.71 -11.17
N VAL A 165 7.05 9.18 -10.28
CA VAL A 165 8.27 9.90 -10.67
C VAL A 165 9.23 8.96 -11.39
N VAL A 166 9.45 7.76 -10.86
CA VAL A 166 10.29 6.73 -11.54
C VAL A 166 9.67 6.34 -12.87
N GLY A 167 8.35 6.11 -12.92
CA GLY A 167 7.64 5.81 -14.17
C GLY A 167 7.86 6.90 -15.23
N PHE A 168 7.72 8.16 -14.85
CA PHE A 168 7.96 9.31 -15.74
C PHE A 168 9.42 9.34 -16.25
N VAL A 169 10.39 9.21 -15.34
CA VAL A 169 11.82 9.21 -15.72
C VAL A 169 12.13 8.06 -16.68
N MET A 170 11.60 6.86 -16.41
CA MET A 170 11.79 5.70 -17.28
C MET A 170 11.09 5.87 -18.64
N SER A 171 9.93 6.51 -18.70
CA SER A 171 9.27 6.85 -19.99
C SER A 171 10.10 7.83 -20.82
N VAL A 172 10.72 8.84 -20.18
CA VAL A 172 11.63 9.76 -20.86
C VAL A 172 12.86 9.01 -21.40
N ILE A 173 13.46 8.13 -20.60
CA ILE A 173 14.62 7.31 -21.03
C ILE A 173 14.23 6.40 -22.19
N ALA A 174 13.08 5.72 -22.10
CA ALA A 174 12.57 4.87 -23.17
C ALA A 174 12.43 5.62 -24.48
N ARG A 175 11.90 6.83 -24.42
CA ARG A 175 11.71 7.70 -25.59
C ARG A 175 13.02 8.16 -26.24
N ILE A 176 14.04 8.38 -25.42
CA ILE A 176 15.38 8.77 -25.91
C ILE A 176 16.11 7.58 -26.54
N VAL A 177 16.01 6.39 -25.92
CA VAL A 177 16.79 5.21 -26.34
C VAL A 177 16.13 4.46 -27.49
N ILE A 178 14.80 4.31 -27.46
CA ILE A 178 14.06 3.48 -28.43
C ILE A 178 13.43 4.34 -29.51
N GLY A 179 12.91 5.50 -29.16
CA GLY A 179 12.27 6.43 -30.08
C GLY A 179 11.00 7.08 -29.53
N ALA A 180 10.51 8.09 -30.22
CA ALA A 180 9.40 8.93 -29.73
C ALA A 180 8.06 8.17 -29.59
N GLU A 181 7.89 7.07 -30.33
CA GLU A 181 6.66 6.27 -30.33
C GLU A 181 6.69 5.13 -29.29
N ALA A 182 7.84 4.87 -28.67
CA ALA A 182 8.03 3.74 -27.75
C ALA A 182 7.38 3.95 -26.37
N ALA A 183 7.15 5.17 -25.95
CA ALA A 183 6.52 5.45 -24.67
C ALA A 183 5.72 6.75 -24.70
N GLU A 184 4.53 6.74 -24.13
CA GLU A 184 3.80 7.95 -23.83
C GLU A 184 4.36 8.60 -22.56
N ILE A 185 4.70 9.88 -22.66
CA ILE A 185 5.11 10.65 -21.49
C ILE A 185 3.84 11.06 -20.75
N SER A 186 3.41 10.22 -19.83
CA SER A 186 2.31 10.53 -18.93
C SER A 186 2.77 10.44 -17.47
N ILE A 187 2.28 11.35 -16.64
CA ILE A 187 2.51 11.29 -15.20
C ILE A 187 1.24 10.70 -14.57
N ASN A 188 1.38 9.62 -13.85
CA ASN A 188 0.27 9.06 -13.08
C ASN A 188 -0.04 9.98 -11.87
N GLN A 189 -0.94 10.95 -12.10
CA GLN A 189 -1.34 11.92 -11.09
C GLN A 189 -1.97 11.25 -9.86
N SER A 190 -2.67 10.12 -10.02
CA SER A 190 -3.33 9.41 -8.92
C SER A 190 -2.34 8.96 -7.84
N GLY A 191 -1.15 8.49 -8.23
CA GLY A 191 -0.09 8.09 -7.30
C GLY A 191 0.46 9.28 -6.50
N ILE A 192 0.64 10.44 -7.17
CA ILE A 192 1.09 11.67 -6.52
C ILE A 192 0.05 12.15 -5.50
N PHE A 193 -1.23 12.23 -5.88
CA PHE A 193 -2.31 12.64 -4.98
C PHE A 193 -2.41 11.71 -3.77
N MET A 194 -2.36 10.39 -3.97
CA MET A 194 -2.36 9.44 -2.86
C MET A 194 -1.18 9.65 -1.93
N GLY A 195 0.02 9.85 -2.45
CA GLY A 195 1.20 10.13 -1.64
C GLY A 195 1.06 11.42 -0.82
N ILE A 196 0.53 12.49 -1.41
CA ILE A 196 0.25 13.75 -0.69
C ILE A 196 -0.77 13.54 0.42
N ILE A 197 -1.88 12.83 0.15
CA ILE A 197 -2.90 12.52 1.16
C ILE A 197 -2.28 11.76 2.33
N VAL A 198 -1.46 10.73 2.06
CA VAL A 198 -0.78 9.95 3.10
C VAL A 198 0.18 10.83 3.91
N LEU A 199 0.93 11.73 3.26
CA LEU A 199 1.81 12.67 3.96
C LEU A 199 1.03 13.65 4.84
N CYS A 200 -0.11 14.16 4.38
CA CYS A 200 -1.01 14.99 5.20
C CYS A 200 -1.54 14.21 6.41
N LEU A 201 -2.01 12.97 6.20
CA LEU A 201 -2.47 12.11 7.29
C LEU A 201 -1.36 11.83 8.30
N THR A 202 -0.11 11.72 7.84
CA THR A 202 1.06 11.52 8.73
C THR A 202 1.20 12.66 9.75
N GLN A 203 0.87 13.90 9.37
CA GLN A 203 0.90 15.04 10.30
C GLN A 203 -0.16 14.92 11.40
N PHE A 204 -1.36 14.44 11.07
CA PHE A 204 -2.41 14.18 12.07
C PHE A 204 -2.00 13.07 13.04
N PHE A 205 -1.36 12.01 12.54
CA PHE A 205 -0.83 10.96 13.40
C PHE A 205 0.31 11.45 14.30
N ALA A 206 1.19 12.31 13.79
CA ALA A 206 2.25 12.92 14.59
C ALA A 206 1.67 13.76 15.74
N TYR A 207 0.66 14.59 15.43
CA TYR A 207 -0.04 15.38 16.45
C TYR A 207 -0.77 14.49 17.47
N GLY A 208 -1.41 13.40 17.02
CA GLY A 208 -2.03 12.43 17.94
C GLY A 208 -1.02 11.78 18.88
N THR A 209 0.21 11.53 18.41
CA THR A 209 1.30 10.98 19.26
C THR A 209 1.75 11.98 20.32
N GLU A 210 1.74 13.28 20.06
CA GLU A 210 2.07 14.31 21.04
C GLU A 210 0.98 14.43 22.11
N LEU A 211 -0.31 14.44 21.68
CA LEU A 211 -1.44 14.49 22.61
C LEU A 211 -1.48 13.27 23.56
N GLU A 212 -1.21 12.07 23.05
CA GLU A 212 -1.17 10.86 23.87
C GLU A 212 -0.11 10.97 24.99
N LYS A 213 1.07 11.51 24.67
CA LYS A 213 2.11 11.73 25.67
C LYS A 213 1.74 12.75 26.74
N ASP A 214 1.05 13.82 26.34
CA ASP A 214 0.64 14.84 27.27
C ASP A 214 -0.40 14.29 28.26
N VAL A 215 -1.29 13.41 27.79
CA VAL A 215 -2.27 12.72 28.66
C VAL A 215 -1.58 11.72 29.59
N ASP A 216 -0.63 10.92 29.10
CA ASP A 216 0.11 9.95 29.91
C ASP A 216 1.02 10.65 30.96
N GLY A 217 1.48 11.85 30.67
CA GLY A 217 2.27 12.66 31.60
C GLY A 217 1.46 13.33 32.72
N LEU A 218 0.13 13.33 32.62
CA LEU A 218 -0.80 13.90 33.59
C LEU A 218 -1.36 12.86 34.59
N LEU A 219 -1.15 11.57 34.33
CA LEU A 219 -1.55 10.43 35.18
C LEU A 219 -0.39 9.94 36.04
#